data_e39365a779583c3afe8c475f3ba3c0cf
#
_entry.id   e39365a779583c3afe8c475f3ba3c0cf
#
_cell.length_a   1.000
_cell.length_b   1.000
_cell.length_c   1.000
_cell.angle_alpha   90.00
_cell.angle_beta   90.00
_cell.angle_gamma   90.00
#
_symmetry.space_group_name_H-M   'P 1'
#
loop_
_entity.id
_entity.type
_entity.pdbx_description
1 polymer ?
#
loop_
_entity_poly.entity_id
_entity_poly.type
_entity_poly.pdbx_seq_one_letter_code
_entity_poly.pdbx_strand_id
1 'polypeptide(L)'
;MKRRFILYRRRRGGMFYVEDTVARKQESLGTRERGEALAMVNARNEAVRQPHLNLQIANAYLAGTDSAASTRTWQHAVDALIETKHGPTKDRWQRAAKESALDLIRNRVVIETQAEHLLAALKAGTVSTNVHLRKLHNFCLSMNWLPWPIIPKRLWPEVRFRPKRAITIEEHHLIIEREKNPERRDFYDLCWHVGGSQTDVANLTAEDIDWPNQTIAYARRKTRSLAMLRFGSEIGEILRRLPISGPLFPYLRAVRAGDRATEFKQRCDGLGIKGISLHSYRYAWAERAKQCGYPERFAQEALGHNSKAVHRAYAKKAQVTLPPLEEYEKRSSQSKVIPMPLPNGAPSVAAATSAPIGERQQTAKPAASA
;
A
#
# COMPACT_ATOMS: atom_id res chain seq x y z
N MET A 1 -36.03 -7.83 31.38
CA MET A 1 -34.86 -7.94 30.47
C MET A 1 -34.05 -6.64 30.54
N LYS A 2 -32.74 -6.67 30.82
CA LYS A 2 -31.91 -5.46 30.88
C LYS A 2 -31.78 -4.85 29.48
N ARG A 3 -31.96 -3.54 29.36
CA ARG A 3 -31.79 -2.82 28.09
C ARG A 3 -30.33 -2.82 27.71
N ARG A 4 -30.00 -3.15 26.46
CA ARG A 4 -28.63 -3.13 25.94
C ARG A 4 -28.16 -1.70 25.73
N PHE A 5 -29.01 -0.84 25.21
CA PHE A 5 -28.66 0.56 24.92
C PHE A 5 -29.33 1.46 25.96
N ILE A 6 -28.52 2.31 26.61
CA ILE A 6 -28.95 3.24 27.66
C ILE A 6 -28.68 4.67 27.21
N LEU A 7 -29.71 5.54 27.38
CA LEU A 7 -29.61 6.96 27.08
C LEU A 7 -29.02 7.71 28.27
N TYR A 8 -28.08 8.62 28.02
CA TYR A 8 -27.55 9.50 29.05
C TYR A 8 -27.10 10.85 28.48
N ARG A 9 -26.81 11.81 29.34
CA ARG A 9 -26.22 13.11 29.04
C ARG A 9 -24.96 13.32 29.87
N ARG A 10 -23.90 13.86 29.27
CA ARG A 10 -22.66 14.22 29.97
C ARG A 10 -22.75 15.55 30.71
N ARG A 11 -23.58 16.50 30.19
CA ARG A 11 -23.78 17.83 30.79
C ARG A 11 -25.26 18.25 30.65
N ARG A 12 -25.79 19.03 31.64
CA ARG A 12 -27.13 19.59 31.55
C ARG A 12 -27.25 20.48 30.30
N GLY A 13 -28.26 20.25 29.45
CA GLY A 13 -28.45 20.98 28.19
C GLY A 13 -27.56 20.53 27.03
N GLY A 14 -26.61 19.60 27.22
CA GLY A 14 -25.75 19.07 26.16
C GLY A 14 -26.42 18.03 25.26
N MET A 15 -25.65 17.50 24.30
CA MET A 15 -26.06 16.40 23.43
C MET A 15 -26.36 15.14 24.21
N PHE A 16 -27.26 14.33 23.69
CA PHE A 16 -27.54 12.99 24.21
C PHE A 16 -26.54 11.98 23.63
N TYR A 17 -26.23 10.98 24.44
CA TYR A 17 -25.37 9.87 24.14
C TYR A 17 -26.06 8.55 24.39
N VAL A 18 -25.67 7.53 23.66
CA VAL A 18 -26.06 6.14 23.89
C VAL A 18 -24.87 5.33 24.35
N GLU A 19 -25.06 4.49 25.35
CA GLU A 19 -24.08 3.51 25.79
C GLU A 19 -24.56 2.10 25.43
N ASP A 20 -23.74 1.32 24.73
CA ASP A 20 -23.90 -0.12 24.54
C ASP A 20 -23.33 -0.83 25.78
N THR A 21 -24.19 -1.36 26.66
CA THR A 21 -23.78 -2.02 27.90
C THR A 21 -23.00 -3.33 27.67
N VAL A 22 -23.11 -3.94 26.49
CA VAL A 22 -22.42 -5.17 26.13
C VAL A 22 -21.05 -4.85 25.52
N ALA A 23 -21.00 -3.92 24.55
CA ALA A 23 -19.75 -3.52 23.90
C ALA A 23 -18.97 -2.46 24.69
N ARG A 24 -19.57 -1.88 25.75
CA ARG A 24 -19.04 -0.76 26.56
C ARG A 24 -18.56 0.43 25.70
N LYS A 25 -19.28 0.69 24.62
CA LYS A 25 -19.00 1.82 23.73
C LYS A 25 -20.06 2.90 23.91
N GLN A 26 -19.60 4.15 23.83
CA GLN A 26 -20.43 5.33 23.91
C GLN A 26 -20.37 6.09 22.58
N GLU A 27 -21.55 6.52 22.11
CA GLU A 27 -21.72 7.24 20.85
C GLU A 27 -22.65 8.44 21.05
N SER A 28 -22.34 9.58 20.39
CA SER A 28 -23.24 10.72 20.38
C SER A 28 -24.41 10.47 19.44
N LEU A 29 -25.61 10.82 19.87
CA LEU A 29 -26.83 10.73 19.06
C LEU A 29 -27.03 11.96 18.14
N GLY A 30 -26.17 12.98 18.25
CA GLY A 30 -26.23 14.18 17.41
C GLY A 30 -27.42 15.12 17.74
N THR A 31 -28.25 14.81 18.74
CA THR A 31 -29.42 15.60 19.09
C THR A 31 -29.39 16.07 20.54
N ARG A 32 -30.06 17.21 20.80
CA ARG A 32 -30.33 17.74 22.15
C ARG A 32 -31.77 17.49 22.60
N GLU A 33 -32.61 17.06 21.68
CA GLU A 33 -34.00 16.75 21.91
C GLU A 33 -34.16 15.37 22.56
N ARG A 34 -34.78 15.34 23.76
CA ARG A 34 -34.94 14.10 24.55
C ARG A 34 -35.87 13.11 23.87
N GLY A 35 -36.92 13.59 23.21
CA GLY A 35 -37.89 12.74 22.50
C GLY A 35 -37.22 11.98 21.36
N GLU A 36 -36.50 12.70 20.53
CA GLU A 36 -35.75 12.14 19.41
C GLU A 36 -34.66 11.15 19.88
N ALA A 37 -33.87 11.53 20.89
CA ALA A 37 -32.86 10.67 21.47
C ALA A 37 -33.44 9.37 22.05
N LEU A 38 -34.58 9.46 22.72
CA LEU A 38 -35.28 8.30 23.29
C LEU A 38 -35.82 7.39 22.17
N ALA A 39 -36.37 7.97 21.12
CA ALA A 39 -36.82 7.22 19.93
C ALA A 39 -35.66 6.43 19.29
N MET A 40 -34.51 7.06 19.11
CA MET A 40 -33.29 6.40 18.56
C MET A 40 -32.82 5.25 19.46
N VAL A 41 -32.79 5.43 20.78
CA VAL A 41 -32.36 4.37 21.71
C VAL A 41 -33.39 3.24 21.78
N ASN A 42 -34.70 3.56 21.77
CA ASN A 42 -35.73 2.55 21.73
C ASN A 42 -35.70 1.74 20.44
N ALA A 43 -35.49 2.39 19.28
CA ALA A 43 -35.31 1.72 17.99
C ALA A 43 -34.09 0.78 18.00
N ARG A 44 -32.96 1.20 18.59
CA ARG A 44 -31.79 0.34 18.77
C ARG A 44 -32.04 -0.87 19.67
N ASN A 45 -32.77 -0.67 20.78
CA ASN A 45 -33.13 -1.78 21.66
C ASN A 45 -34.13 -2.74 21.02
N GLU A 46 -35.08 -2.22 20.25
CA GLU A 46 -36.04 -3.03 19.49
C GLU A 46 -35.39 -3.78 18.37
N ALA A 47 -34.41 -3.15 17.67
CA ALA A 47 -33.61 -3.80 16.64
C ALA A 47 -32.88 -5.05 17.15
N VAL A 48 -32.40 -5.02 18.39
CA VAL A 48 -31.80 -6.19 19.03
C VAL A 48 -32.79 -7.28 19.38
N ARG A 49 -34.06 -6.90 19.66
CA ARG A 49 -35.13 -7.86 20.02
C ARG A 49 -35.70 -8.56 18.79
N GLN A 50 -35.81 -7.86 17.67
CA GLN A 50 -36.47 -8.38 16.46
C GLN A 50 -35.59 -8.17 15.22
N PRO A 51 -34.41 -8.81 15.14
CA PRO A 51 -33.44 -8.56 14.05
C PRO A 51 -34.03 -8.93 12.68
N HIS A 52 -34.84 -9.97 12.58
CA HIS A 52 -35.46 -10.38 11.31
C HIS A 52 -36.49 -9.38 10.79
N LEU A 53 -37.34 -8.83 11.67
CA LEU A 53 -38.32 -7.83 11.27
C LEU A 53 -37.65 -6.54 10.81
N ASN A 54 -36.62 -6.10 11.52
CA ASN A 54 -35.86 -4.91 11.12
C ASN A 54 -35.13 -5.09 9.80
N LEU A 55 -34.63 -6.28 9.51
CA LEU A 55 -34.03 -6.61 8.20
C LEU A 55 -35.08 -6.50 7.09
N GLN A 56 -36.28 -7.04 7.30
CA GLN A 56 -37.38 -6.95 6.34
C GLN A 56 -37.85 -5.50 6.12
N ILE A 57 -37.96 -4.71 7.18
CA ILE A 57 -38.31 -3.29 7.07
C ILE A 57 -37.24 -2.53 6.31
N ALA A 58 -35.95 -2.75 6.61
CA ALA A 58 -34.85 -2.11 5.90
C ALA A 58 -34.83 -2.48 4.40
N ASN A 59 -35.07 -3.76 4.09
CA ASN A 59 -35.16 -4.22 2.70
C ASN A 59 -36.37 -3.60 1.97
N ALA A 60 -37.53 -3.44 2.64
CA ALA A 60 -38.69 -2.77 2.09
C ALA A 60 -38.42 -1.28 1.80
N TYR A 61 -37.75 -0.57 2.71
CA TYR A 61 -37.33 0.83 2.46
C TYR A 61 -36.34 0.95 1.30
N LEU A 62 -35.37 0.04 1.21
CA LEU A 62 -34.42 0.04 0.08
C LEU A 62 -35.12 -0.24 -1.25
N ALA A 63 -36.04 -1.22 -1.27
CA ALA A 63 -36.83 -1.52 -2.46
C ALA A 63 -37.75 -0.35 -2.88
N GLY A 64 -38.25 0.45 -1.92
CA GLY A 64 -39.04 1.63 -2.18
C GLY A 64 -38.23 2.82 -2.73
N THR A 65 -36.93 2.90 -2.41
CA THR A 65 -36.03 3.97 -2.89
C THR A 65 -35.26 3.59 -4.15
N ASP A 66 -35.05 2.29 -4.38
CA ASP A 66 -34.34 1.74 -5.55
C ASP A 66 -35.11 0.54 -6.10
N SER A 67 -35.85 0.75 -7.19
CA SER A 67 -36.68 -0.28 -7.83
C SER A 67 -35.88 -1.53 -8.26
N ALA A 68 -34.58 -1.38 -8.50
CA ALA A 68 -33.69 -2.48 -8.86
C ALA A 68 -33.14 -3.23 -7.64
N ALA A 69 -33.37 -2.76 -6.42
CA ALA A 69 -32.78 -3.37 -5.22
C ALA A 69 -33.17 -4.85 -5.07
N SER A 70 -34.45 -5.19 -5.36
CA SER A 70 -34.98 -6.56 -5.23
C SER A 70 -34.55 -7.51 -6.35
N THR A 71 -33.97 -6.99 -7.43
CA THR A 71 -33.55 -7.81 -8.59
C THR A 71 -32.06 -7.74 -8.87
N ARG A 72 -31.35 -6.80 -8.23
CA ARG A 72 -29.93 -6.59 -8.45
C ARG A 72 -29.11 -7.78 -7.96
N THR A 73 -28.52 -8.54 -8.88
CA THR A 73 -27.68 -9.70 -8.58
C THR A 73 -26.20 -9.30 -8.37
N TRP A 74 -25.40 -10.24 -7.84
CA TRP A 74 -23.95 -10.07 -7.77
C TRP A 74 -23.31 -9.98 -9.15
N GLN A 75 -23.89 -10.60 -10.20
CA GLN A 75 -23.42 -10.43 -11.57
C GLN A 75 -23.56 -8.97 -12.00
N HIS A 76 -24.72 -8.36 -11.75
CA HIS A 76 -24.91 -6.93 -12.03
C HIS A 76 -23.87 -6.07 -11.30
N ALA A 77 -23.58 -6.38 -10.04
CA ALA A 77 -22.57 -5.65 -9.27
C ALA A 77 -21.17 -5.83 -9.84
N VAL A 78 -20.80 -7.02 -10.33
CA VAL A 78 -19.53 -7.29 -11.02
C VAL A 78 -19.44 -6.45 -12.30
N ASP A 79 -20.47 -6.45 -13.13
CA ASP A 79 -20.48 -5.75 -14.41
C ASP A 79 -20.37 -4.23 -14.19
N ALA A 80 -21.16 -3.68 -13.28
CA ALA A 80 -21.08 -2.27 -12.90
C ALA A 80 -19.70 -1.89 -12.37
N LEU A 81 -19.07 -2.73 -11.54
CA LEU A 81 -17.71 -2.48 -11.06
C LEU A 81 -16.68 -2.52 -12.20
N ILE A 82 -16.82 -3.44 -13.14
CA ILE A 82 -15.94 -3.54 -14.32
C ILE A 82 -16.01 -2.28 -15.16
N GLU A 83 -17.19 -1.72 -15.35
CA GLU A 83 -17.39 -0.46 -16.11
C GLU A 83 -16.64 0.71 -15.49
N THR A 84 -16.48 0.74 -14.17
CA THR A 84 -15.67 1.79 -13.49
C THR A 84 -14.16 1.64 -13.70
N LYS A 85 -13.69 0.56 -14.33
CA LYS A 85 -12.27 0.26 -14.48
C LYS A 85 -11.77 0.45 -15.89
N HIS A 86 -10.48 0.80 -16.03
CA HIS A 86 -9.83 1.04 -17.31
C HIS A 86 -8.54 0.24 -17.43
N GLY A 87 -8.11 -0.01 -18.66
CA GLY A 87 -6.86 -0.66 -19.02
C GLY A 87 -6.64 -2.01 -18.29
N PRO A 88 -5.40 -2.34 -17.89
CA PRO A 88 -5.06 -3.64 -17.30
C PRO A 88 -5.85 -3.99 -16.03
N THR A 89 -6.43 -2.99 -15.37
CA THR A 89 -7.28 -3.21 -14.18
C THR A 89 -8.64 -3.76 -14.61
N LYS A 90 -9.21 -3.28 -15.72
CA LYS A 90 -10.46 -3.81 -16.31
C LYS A 90 -10.26 -5.28 -16.71
N ASP A 91 -9.18 -5.58 -17.43
CA ASP A 91 -8.87 -6.95 -17.87
C ASP A 91 -8.71 -7.93 -16.69
N ARG A 92 -8.13 -7.44 -15.58
CA ARG A 92 -7.99 -8.22 -14.35
C ARG A 92 -9.35 -8.54 -13.73
N TRP A 93 -10.25 -7.58 -13.68
CA TRP A 93 -11.59 -7.77 -13.17
C TRP A 93 -12.43 -8.67 -14.06
N GLN A 94 -12.32 -8.56 -15.39
CA GLN A 94 -12.99 -9.45 -16.34
C GLN A 94 -12.54 -10.91 -16.17
N ARG A 95 -11.25 -11.15 -15.90
CA ARG A 95 -10.73 -12.49 -15.59
C ARG A 95 -11.22 -12.99 -14.23
N ALA A 96 -11.18 -12.14 -13.20
CA ALA A 96 -11.67 -12.49 -11.88
C ALA A 96 -13.17 -12.79 -11.86
N ALA A 97 -13.96 -12.09 -12.66
CA ALA A 97 -15.39 -12.34 -12.83
C ALA A 97 -15.72 -13.74 -13.37
N LYS A 98 -14.77 -14.39 -14.04
CA LYS A 98 -14.93 -15.76 -14.58
C LYS A 98 -14.51 -16.85 -13.60
N GLU A 99 -14.12 -16.50 -12.36
CA GLU A 99 -13.77 -17.50 -11.35
C GLU A 99 -15.02 -18.31 -10.93
N SER A 100 -14.94 -19.64 -10.99
CA SER A 100 -16.05 -20.55 -10.67
C SER A 100 -16.57 -20.40 -9.24
N ALA A 101 -15.73 -19.99 -8.30
CA ALA A 101 -16.15 -19.73 -6.93
C ALA A 101 -17.21 -18.61 -6.83
N LEU A 102 -17.24 -17.66 -7.78
CA LEU A 102 -18.26 -16.62 -7.84
C LEU A 102 -19.60 -17.13 -8.38
N ASP A 103 -19.64 -18.26 -9.07
CA ASP A 103 -20.88 -18.85 -9.59
C ASP A 103 -21.86 -19.19 -8.45
N LEU A 104 -21.34 -19.49 -7.26
CA LEU A 104 -22.15 -19.77 -6.06
C LEU A 104 -23.01 -18.58 -5.62
N ILE A 105 -22.64 -17.37 -6.01
CA ILE A 105 -23.36 -16.14 -5.62
C ILE A 105 -23.83 -15.32 -6.81
N ARG A 106 -23.36 -15.58 -8.02
CA ARG A 106 -23.57 -14.77 -9.24
C ARG A 106 -25.00 -14.32 -9.43
N ASN A 107 -25.93 -15.27 -9.35
CA ASN A 107 -27.36 -15.04 -9.60
C ASN A 107 -28.15 -14.69 -8.32
N ARG A 108 -27.48 -14.60 -7.17
CA ARG A 108 -28.13 -14.18 -5.93
C ARG A 108 -28.38 -12.68 -5.92
N VAL A 109 -29.51 -12.30 -5.38
CA VAL A 109 -29.82 -10.88 -5.13
C VAL A 109 -28.92 -10.36 -4.02
N VAL A 110 -28.32 -9.17 -4.23
CA VAL A 110 -27.32 -8.57 -3.33
C VAL A 110 -27.88 -8.38 -1.93
N ILE A 111 -29.08 -7.79 -1.78
CA ILE A 111 -29.70 -7.52 -0.49
C ILE A 111 -30.18 -8.76 0.26
N GLU A 112 -30.40 -9.89 -0.42
CA GLU A 112 -30.83 -11.17 0.16
C GLU A 112 -29.66 -12.09 0.52
N THR A 113 -28.44 -11.64 0.22
CA THR A 113 -27.25 -12.46 0.45
C THR A 113 -26.87 -12.44 1.93
N GLN A 114 -26.68 -13.62 2.50
CA GLN A 114 -26.24 -13.85 3.87
C GLN A 114 -24.74 -14.14 3.92
N ALA A 115 -24.17 -14.10 5.12
CA ALA A 115 -22.73 -14.32 5.32
C ALA A 115 -22.28 -15.71 4.84
N GLU A 116 -23.09 -16.74 5.06
CA GLU A 116 -22.82 -18.12 4.69
C GLU A 116 -22.59 -18.27 3.18
N HIS A 117 -23.34 -17.54 2.35
CA HIS A 117 -23.20 -17.59 0.89
C HIS A 117 -21.82 -17.03 0.46
N LEU A 118 -21.39 -15.90 1.04
CA LEU A 118 -20.07 -15.32 0.75
C LEU A 118 -18.95 -16.19 1.30
N LEU A 119 -19.13 -16.78 2.49
CA LEU A 119 -18.14 -17.68 3.09
C LEU A 119 -17.99 -18.97 2.28
N ALA A 120 -19.08 -19.52 1.72
CA ALA A 120 -19.02 -20.66 0.81
C ALA A 120 -18.21 -20.35 -0.46
N ALA A 121 -18.44 -19.19 -1.08
CA ALA A 121 -17.66 -18.73 -2.23
C ALA A 121 -16.17 -18.51 -1.87
N LEU A 122 -15.87 -17.95 -0.70
CA LEU A 122 -14.51 -17.76 -0.21
C LEU A 122 -13.80 -19.09 0.06
N LYS A 123 -14.51 -20.10 0.57
CA LYS A 123 -13.97 -21.45 0.83
C LYS A 123 -13.68 -22.19 -0.47
N ALA A 124 -14.53 -22.06 -1.48
CA ALA A 124 -14.35 -22.66 -2.79
C ALA A 124 -13.28 -21.96 -3.65
N GLY A 125 -12.97 -20.71 -3.33
CA GLY A 125 -12.08 -19.87 -4.11
C GLY A 125 -10.63 -19.84 -3.64
N THR A 126 -9.92 -18.87 -4.17
CA THR A 126 -8.50 -18.62 -3.93
C THR A 126 -8.28 -17.32 -3.15
N VAL A 127 -7.01 -16.99 -2.87
CA VAL A 127 -6.61 -15.66 -2.37
C VAL A 127 -7.12 -14.54 -3.30
N SER A 128 -7.11 -14.78 -4.61
CA SER A 128 -7.63 -13.83 -5.62
C SER A 128 -9.12 -13.59 -5.41
N THR A 129 -9.90 -14.66 -5.26
CA THR A 129 -11.34 -14.60 -4.98
C THR A 129 -11.64 -13.76 -3.74
N ASN A 130 -10.89 -13.99 -2.65
CA ASN A 130 -11.07 -13.21 -1.41
C ASN A 130 -10.84 -11.71 -1.66
N VAL A 131 -9.74 -11.36 -2.33
CA VAL A 131 -9.41 -9.96 -2.62
C VAL A 131 -10.48 -9.29 -3.50
N HIS A 132 -10.96 -9.99 -4.53
CA HIS A 132 -11.97 -9.44 -5.45
C HIS A 132 -13.34 -9.37 -4.80
N LEU A 133 -13.78 -10.43 -4.12
CA LEU A 133 -15.08 -10.46 -3.45
C LEU A 133 -15.19 -9.39 -2.36
N ARG A 134 -14.14 -9.20 -1.59
CA ARG A 134 -14.10 -8.11 -0.58
C ARG A 134 -14.21 -6.73 -1.20
N LYS A 135 -13.56 -6.50 -2.34
CA LYS A 135 -13.67 -5.23 -3.08
C LYS A 135 -15.07 -5.03 -3.66
N LEU A 136 -15.66 -6.10 -4.21
CA LEU A 136 -17.02 -6.07 -4.75
C LEU A 136 -18.05 -5.80 -3.65
N HIS A 137 -17.93 -6.47 -2.50
CA HIS A 137 -18.77 -6.20 -1.33
C HIS A 137 -18.67 -4.74 -0.86
N ASN A 138 -17.45 -4.19 -0.78
CA ASN A 138 -17.25 -2.80 -0.41
C ASN A 138 -17.79 -1.83 -1.49
N PHE A 139 -17.74 -2.21 -2.76
CA PHE A 139 -18.35 -1.44 -3.84
C PHE A 139 -19.88 -1.39 -3.67
N CYS A 140 -20.54 -2.51 -3.38
CA CYS A 140 -21.98 -2.54 -3.11
C CYS A 140 -22.37 -1.67 -1.90
N LEU A 141 -21.55 -1.64 -0.84
CA LEU A 141 -21.74 -0.74 0.29
C LEU A 141 -21.60 0.74 -0.12
N SER A 142 -20.58 1.06 -0.92
CA SER A 142 -20.32 2.43 -1.39
C SER A 142 -21.41 2.94 -2.37
N MET A 143 -22.05 2.02 -3.08
CA MET A 143 -23.18 2.32 -3.97
C MET A 143 -24.54 2.34 -3.26
N ASN A 144 -24.55 2.15 -1.93
CA ASN A 144 -25.78 2.00 -1.13
C ASN A 144 -26.69 0.83 -1.58
N TRP A 145 -26.12 -0.18 -2.25
CA TRP A 145 -26.83 -1.41 -2.63
C TRP A 145 -26.90 -2.42 -1.47
N LEU A 146 -26.07 -2.21 -0.45
CA LEU A 146 -26.11 -2.90 0.82
C LEU A 146 -26.22 -1.88 1.95
N PRO A 147 -27.18 -2.00 2.86
CA PRO A 147 -27.35 -1.07 3.99
C PRO A 147 -26.29 -1.24 5.08
N TRP A 148 -25.70 -2.44 5.18
CA TRP A 148 -24.63 -2.80 6.12
C TRP A 148 -23.77 -3.92 5.56
N PRO A 149 -22.57 -4.14 6.13
CA PRO A 149 -21.70 -5.23 5.71
C PRO A 149 -22.32 -6.60 5.99
N ILE A 150 -22.41 -7.45 4.96
CA ILE A 150 -22.81 -8.86 5.07
C ILE A 150 -21.82 -9.60 5.98
N ILE A 151 -20.51 -9.39 5.74
CA ILE A 151 -19.42 -9.87 6.60
C ILE A 151 -18.72 -8.65 7.20
N PRO A 152 -18.77 -8.44 8.52
CA PRO A 152 -18.05 -7.38 9.19
C PRO A 152 -16.55 -7.46 8.93
N LYS A 153 -15.87 -6.31 8.82
CA LYS A 153 -14.43 -6.24 8.50
C LYS A 153 -13.55 -7.15 9.37
N ARG A 154 -13.91 -7.32 10.65
CA ARG A 154 -13.16 -8.15 11.60
C ARG A 154 -13.34 -9.65 11.37
N LEU A 155 -14.47 -10.05 10.79
CA LEU A 155 -14.83 -11.45 10.53
C LEU A 155 -14.51 -11.88 9.09
N TRP A 156 -14.02 -10.95 8.27
CA TRP A 156 -13.61 -11.30 6.92
C TRP A 156 -12.38 -12.21 6.97
N PRO A 157 -12.39 -13.39 6.29
CA PRO A 157 -11.26 -14.31 6.32
C PRO A 157 -9.94 -13.64 5.95
N GLU A 158 -8.90 -13.93 6.73
CA GLU A 158 -7.57 -13.40 6.48
C GLU A 158 -6.98 -13.92 5.18
N VAL A 159 -6.38 -13.02 4.41
CA VAL A 159 -5.67 -13.38 3.18
C VAL A 159 -4.22 -13.69 3.54
N ARG A 160 -3.83 -14.96 3.43
CA ARG A 160 -2.45 -15.39 3.65
C ARG A 160 -1.74 -15.51 2.30
N PHE A 161 -0.87 -14.55 2.02
CA PHE A 161 0.00 -14.59 0.84
C PHE A 161 1.18 -15.54 1.10
N ARG A 162 1.58 -16.27 0.05
CA ARG A 162 2.83 -17.02 0.10
C ARG A 162 4.00 -16.06 0.37
N PRO A 163 4.88 -16.36 1.34
CA PRO A 163 6.02 -15.51 1.59
C PRO A 163 6.91 -15.45 0.36
N LYS A 164 7.29 -14.24 -0.02
CA LYS A 164 8.27 -13.99 -1.06
C LYS A 164 9.64 -13.87 -0.42
N ARG A 165 10.68 -14.26 -1.13
CA ARG A 165 12.05 -14.13 -0.69
C ARG A 165 12.93 -13.43 -1.73
N ALA A 166 14.01 -12.89 -1.28
CA ALA A 166 15.11 -12.40 -2.11
C ALA A 166 15.84 -13.55 -2.81
N ILE A 167 16.52 -13.24 -3.88
CA ILE A 167 17.56 -14.09 -4.50
C ILE A 167 18.83 -13.84 -3.70
N THR A 168 19.55 -14.90 -3.31
CA THR A 168 20.87 -14.75 -2.69
C THR A 168 21.94 -14.45 -3.72
N ILE A 169 23.13 -14.03 -3.29
CA ILE A 169 24.23 -13.73 -4.20
C ILE A 169 24.70 -14.99 -4.94
N GLU A 170 24.75 -16.11 -4.26
CA GLU A 170 25.14 -17.42 -4.81
C GLU A 170 24.13 -17.87 -5.86
N GLU A 171 22.84 -17.74 -5.57
CA GLU A 171 21.76 -18.03 -6.53
C GLU A 171 21.85 -17.14 -7.75
N HIS A 172 22.14 -15.84 -7.56
CA HIS A 172 22.30 -14.90 -8.66
C HIS A 172 23.48 -15.30 -9.55
N HIS A 173 24.65 -15.57 -8.97
CA HIS A 173 25.81 -16.01 -9.74
C HIS A 173 25.53 -17.30 -10.52
N LEU A 174 24.87 -18.28 -9.90
CA LEU A 174 24.49 -19.53 -10.57
C LEU A 174 23.51 -19.29 -11.74
N ILE A 175 22.54 -18.38 -11.58
CA ILE A 175 21.61 -17.99 -12.65
C ILE A 175 22.36 -17.36 -13.82
N ILE A 176 23.28 -16.43 -13.54
CA ILE A 176 24.09 -15.73 -14.56
C ILE A 176 25.01 -16.69 -15.30
N GLU A 177 25.72 -17.54 -14.56
CA GLU A 177 26.68 -18.52 -15.14
C GLU A 177 25.96 -19.51 -16.07
N ARG A 178 24.78 -19.96 -15.69
CA ARG A 178 24.02 -20.99 -16.44
C ARG A 178 23.15 -20.42 -17.54
N GLU A 179 22.94 -19.11 -17.60
CA GLU A 179 22.17 -18.49 -18.66
C GLU A 179 23.02 -18.36 -19.97
N LYS A 180 22.61 -19.10 -20.98
CA LYS A 180 23.31 -19.13 -22.25
C LYS A 180 22.96 -17.96 -23.18
N ASN A 181 21.75 -17.40 -23.04
CA ASN A 181 21.32 -16.28 -23.85
C ASN A 181 21.91 -14.98 -23.28
N PRO A 182 22.75 -14.24 -24.03
CA PRO A 182 23.43 -13.05 -23.53
C PRO A 182 22.45 -11.95 -23.12
N GLU A 183 21.37 -11.72 -23.88
CA GLU A 183 20.39 -10.69 -23.56
C GLU A 183 19.69 -10.99 -22.22
N ARG A 184 19.31 -12.25 -21.96
CA ARG A 184 18.70 -12.63 -20.68
C ARG A 184 19.70 -12.56 -19.52
N ARG A 185 20.93 -12.95 -19.74
CA ARG A 185 21.99 -12.87 -18.74
C ARG A 185 22.19 -11.41 -18.30
N ASP A 186 22.41 -10.50 -19.24
CA ASP A 186 22.61 -9.09 -18.96
C ASP A 186 21.35 -8.43 -18.37
N PHE A 187 20.14 -8.90 -18.76
CA PHE A 187 18.89 -8.46 -18.17
C PHE A 187 18.76 -8.87 -16.69
N TYR A 188 19.11 -10.11 -16.33
CA TYR A 188 19.07 -10.56 -14.94
C TYR A 188 20.11 -9.84 -14.10
N ASP A 189 21.28 -9.63 -14.64
CA ASP A 189 22.38 -8.91 -14.01
C ASP A 189 21.99 -7.44 -13.77
N LEU A 190 21.43 -6.77 -14.76
CA LEU A 190 20.92 -5.41 -14.58
C LEU A 190 19.75 -5.33 -13.58
N CYS A 191 18.86 -6.32 -13.55
CA CYS A 191 17.80 -6.41 -12.53
C CYS A 191 18.38 -6.51 -11.10
N TRP A 192 19.49 -7.22 -10.93
CA TRP A 192 20.19 -7.35 -9.65
C TRP A 192 20.76 -6.00 -9.18
N HIS A 193 21.40 -5.26 -10.07
CA HIS A 193 22.08 -4.02 -9.73
C HIS A 193 21.15 -2.81 -9.61
N VAL A 194 20.11 -2.71 -10.45
CA VAL A 194 19.19 -1.57 -10.50
C VAL A 194 17.99 -1.74 -9.54
N GLY A 195 17.60 -2.99 -9.24
CA GLY A 195 16.41 -3.26 -8.44
C GLY A 195 15.09 -2.83 -9.12
N GLY A 196 15.13 -2.50 -10.40
CA GLY A 196 13.98 -2.10 -11.21
C GLY A 196 12.93 -3.20 -11.32
N SER A 197 11.69 -2.85 -11.69
CA SER A 197 10.74 -3.91 -12.03
C SER A 197 11.13 -4.57 -13.34
N GLN A 198 10.82 -5.86 -13.52
CA GLN A 198 11.12 -6.56 -14.78
C GLN A 198 10.58 -5.84 -16.03
N THR A 199 9.46 -5.11 -15.87
CA THR A 199 8.86 -4.37 -16.99
C THR A 199 9.61 -3.07 -17.26
N ASP A 200 10.04 -2.38 -16.21
CA ASP A 200 10.81 -1.14 -16.38
C ASP A 200 12.17 -1.44 -16.98
N VAL A 201 12.91 -2.43 -16.44
CA VAL A 201 14.23 -2.83 -16.96
C VAL A 201 14.16 -3.34 -18.40
N ALA A 202 13.17 -4.19 -18.74
CA ALA A 202 13.00 -4.69 -20.10
C ALA A 202 12.62 -3.60 -21.13
N ASN A 203 12.17 -2.44 -20.68
CA ASN A 203 11.83 -1.32 -21.57
C ASN A 203 12.87 -0.20 -21.61
N LEU A 204 13.98 -0.36 -20.90
CA LEU A 204 15.07 0.60 -20.98
C LEU A 204 15.58 0.70 -22.41
N THR A 205 15.97 1.90 -22.77
CA THR A 205 16.57 2.23 -24.06
C THR A 205 17.93 2.88 -23.84
N ALA A 206 18.76 2.91 -24.87
CA ALA A 206 20.07 3.56 -24.81
C ALA A 206 19.95 5.08 -24.50
N GLU A 207 18.84 5.69 -24.90
CA GLU A 207 18.52 7.09 -24.68
C GLU A 207 18.18 7.39 -23.19
N ASP A 208 17.86 6.36 -22.40
CA ASP A 208 17.67 6.49 -20.95
C ASP A 208 19.01 6.62 -20.18
N ILE A 209 20.14 6.46 -20.87
CA ILE A 209 21.49 6.42 -20.29
C ILE A 209 22.27 7.68 -20.57
N ASP A 210 22.56 8.42 -19.54
CA ASP A 210 23.46 9.57 -19.57
C ASP A 210 24.87 9.13 -19.14
N TRP A 211 25.72 8.88 -20.11
CA TRP A 211 27.11 8.41 -19.88
C TRP A 211 27.99 9.46 -19.20
N PRO A 212 27.97 10.75 -19.56
CA PRO A 212 28.75 11.79 -18.90
C PRO A 212 28.44 11.90 -17.40
N ASN A 213 27.15 11.82 -17.03
CA ASN A 213 26.71 11.93 -15.63
C ASN A 213 26.59 10.56 -14.94
N GLN A 214 26.85 9.47 -15.66
CA GLN A 214 26.68 8.09 -15.18
C GLN A 214 25.31 7.85 -14.56
N THR A 215 24.23 8.21 -15.27
CA THR A 215 22.87 8.17 -14.78
C THR A 215 21.97 7.37 -15.71
N ILE A 216 21.08 6.57 -15.15
CA ILE A 216 19.95 5.93 -15.84
C ILE A 216 18.70 6.66 -15.41
N ALA A 217 17.97 7.27 -16.37
CA ALA A 217 16.76 8.05 -16.10
C ALA A 217 15.59 7.51 -16.93
N TYR A 218 14.56 7.00 -16.30
CA TYR A 218 13.37 6.46 -16.97
C TYR A 218 12.07 6.69 -16.21
N ALA A 219 10.96 6.79 -16.93
CA ALA A 219 9.63 6.85 -16.33
C ALA A 219 9.10 5.44 -16.02
N ARG A 220 8.78 5.16 -14.77
CA ARG A 220 8.21 3.86 -14.37
C ARG A 220 6.85 3.64 -15.03
N ARG A 221 6.64 2.51 -15.67
CA ARG A 221 5.41 2.23 -16.44
C ARG A 221 4.15 2.21 -15.58
N LYS A 222 4.24 1.71 -14.36
CA LYS A 222 3.09 1.57 -13.47
C LYS A 222 2.67 2.87 -12.78
N THR A 223 3.64 3.67 -12.33
CA THR A 223 3.38 4.85 -11.48
C THR A 223 3.62 6.16 -12.21
N ARG A 224 4.22 6.12 -13.39
CA ARG A 224 4.67 7.30 -14.17
C ARG A 224 5.68 8.18 -13.43
N SER A 225 6.16 7.74 -12.27
CA SER A 225 7.20 8.45 -11.54
C SER A 225 8.54 8.29 -12.22
N LEU A 226 9.31 9.37 -12.25
CA LEU A 226 10.70 9.35 -12.75
C LEU A 226 11.56 8.52 -11.80
N ALA A 227 12.40 7.64 -12.36
CA ALA A 227 13.52 7.03 -11.68
C ALA A 227 14.79 7.65 -12.24
N MET A 228 15.67 8.11 -11.37
CA MET A 228 16.99 8.62 -11.73
C MET A 228 17.99 7.92 -10.82
N LEU A 229 18.84 7.09 -11.39
CA LEU A 229 19.77 6.22 -10.67
C LEU A 229 21.19 6.48 -11.19
N ARG A 230 22.08 6.90 -10.31
CA ARG A 230 23.50 6.97 -10.64
C ARG A 230 24.07 5.56 -10.64
N PHE A 231 24.91 5.25 -11.61
CA PHE A 231 25.54 3.93 -11.73
C PHE A 231 27.06 3.99 -11.58
N GLY A 232 27.62 2.90 -11.06
CA GLY A 232 29.06 2.70 -10.93
C GLY A 232 29.63 1.82 -12.03
N SER A 233 30.84 1.33 -11.84
CA SER A 233 31.59 0.51 -12.81
C SER A 233 30.84 -0.76 -13.22
N GLU A 234 30.28 -1.50 -12.26
CA GLU A 234 29.60 -2.79 -12.52
C GLU A 234 28.41 -2.63 -13.48
N ILE A 235 27.54 -1.67 -13.21
CA ILE A 235 26.43 -1.36 -14.13
C ILE A 235 26.97 -0.84 -15.47
N GLY A 236 28.01 0.01 -15.43
CA GLY A 236 28.65 0.53 -16.64
C GLY A 236 29.20 -0.56 -17.56
N GLU A 237 29.77 -1.63 -17.00
CA GLU A 237 30.24 -2.80 -17.76
C GLU A 237 29.08 -3.57 -18.40
N ILE A 238 27.97 -3.75 -17.69
CA ILE A 238 26.77 -4.36 -18.27
C ILE A 238 26.25 -3.52 -19.42
N LEU A 239 26.11 -2.20 -19.22
CA LEU A 239 25.57 -1.29 -20.23
C LEU A 239 26.43 -1.22 -21.51
N ARG A 240 27.76 -1.34 -21.39
CA ARG A 240 28.66 -1.37 -22.57
C ARG A 240 28.48 -2.60 -23.45
N ARG A 241 27.92 -3.69 -22.90
CA ARG A 241 27.63 -4.92 -23.68
C ARG A 241 26.29 -4.85 -24.42
N LEU A 242 25.45 -3.86 -24.06
CA LEU A 242 24.11 -3.70 -24.60
C LEU A 242 24.08 -2.78 -25.82
N PRO A 243 22.96 -2.75 -26.60
CA PRO A 243 22.85 -1.87 -27.77
C PRO A 243 23.06 -0.39 -27.41
N ILE A 244 23.76 0.32 -28.30
CA ILE A 244 24.10 1.74 -28.15
C ILE A 244 23.00 2.69 -28.63
N SER A 245 21.92 2.16 -29.23
CA SER A 245 20.75 2.90 -29.68
C SER A 245 19.49 2.05 -29.58
N GLY A 246 18.37 2.67 -29.28
CA GLY A 246 17.07 2.00 -29.14
C GLY A 246 17.00 1.06 -27.94
N PRO A 247 16.14 0.01 -27.97
CA PRO A 247 15.92 -0.88 -26.84
C PRO A 247 17.19 -1.62 -26.38
N LEU A 248 17.49 -1.59 -25.06
CA LEU A 248 18.60 -2.37 -24.51
C LEU A 248 18.35 -3.88 -24.57
N PHE A 249 17.08 -4.28 -24.50
CA PHE A 249 16.65 -5.69 -24.51
C PHE A 249 15.56 -5.91 -25.56
N PRO A 250 15.92 -5.94 -26.88
CA PRO A 250 14.95 -5.99 -27.98
C PRO A 250 13.99 -7.18 -27.90
N TYR A 251 14.52 -8.38 -27.66
CA TYR A 251 13.72 -9.59 -27.53
C TYR A 251 12.84 -9.57 -26.26
N LEU A 252 13.43 -9.32 -25.10
CA LEU A 252 12.71 -9.33 -23.83
C LEU A 252 11.66 -8.23 -23.75
N ARG A 253 11.86 -7.09 -24.40
CA ARG A 253 10.87 -6.03 -24.52
C ARG A 253 9.61 -6.49 -25.24
N ALA A 254 9.76 -7.30 -26.29
CA ALA A 254 8.64 -7.85 -27.07
C ALA A 254 7.88 -8.97 -26.32
N VAL A 255 8.54 -9.69 -25.42
CA VAL A 255 7.93 -10.78 -24.64
C VAL A 255 7.05 -10.20 -23.53
N ARG A 256 5.85 -10.77 -23.34
CA ARG A 256 4.94 -10.34 -22.25
C ARG A 256 5.55 -10.62 -20.87
N ALA A 257 5.27 -9.74 -19.92
CA ALA A 257 5.81 -9.83 -18.55
C ALA A 257 5.50 -11.18 -17.85
N GLY A 258 4.33 -11.77 -18.14
CA GLY A 258 3.95 -13.09 -17.62
C GLY A 258 4.82 -14.21 -18.19
N ASP A 259 5.11 -14.15 -19.47
CA ASP A 259 5.89 -15.18 -20.16
C ASP A 259 7.37 -15.10 -19.74
N ARG A 260 7.95 -13.88 -19.62
CA ARG A 260 9.28 -13.66 -19.01
C ARG A 260 9.37 -14.26 -17.60
N ALA A 261 8.32 -14.04 -16.77
CA ALA A 261 8.31 -14.57 -15.41
C ALA A 261 8.20 -16.10 -15.38
N THR A 262 7.45 -16.70 -16.31
CA THR A 262 7.31 -18.16 -16.42
C THR A 262 8.63 -18.77 -16.87
N GLU A 263 9.26 -18.20 -17.90
CA GLU A 263 10.56 -18.65 -18.41
C GLU A 263 11.65 -18.56 -17.33
N PHE A 264 11.74 -17.44 -16.61
CA PHE A 264 12.66 -17.31 -15.48
C PHE A 264 12.43 -18.39 -14.43
N LYS A 265 11.17 -18.64 -14.07
CA LYS A 265 10.83 -19.67 -13.09
C LYS A 265 11.28 -21.06 -13.55
N GLN A 266 11.02 -21.42 -14.80
CA GLN A 266 11.46 -22.71 -15.36
C GLN A 266 12.97 -22.89 -15.29
N ARG A 267 13.75 -21.82 -15.57
CA ARG A 267 15.23 -21.84 -15.45
C ARG A 267 15.66 -22.05 -14.00
N CYS A 268 15.07 -21.32 -13.07
CA CYS A 268 15.36 -21.46 -11.65
C CYS A 268 15.00 -22.87 -11.12
N ASP A 269 13.84 -23.40 -11.54
CA ASP A 269 13.41 -24.75 -11.17
C ASP A 269 14.40 -25.80 -11.70
N GLY A 270 14.92 -25.62 -12.93
CA GLY A 270 15.98 -26.46 -13.52
C GLY A 270 17.34 -26.39 -12.80
N LEU A 271 17.60 -25.30 -12.07
CA LEU A 271 18.77 -25.13 -11.21
C LEU A 271 18.50 -25.55 -9.74
N GLY A 272 17.30 -26.08 -9.43
CA GLY A 272 16.92 -26.44 -8.07
C GLY A 272 16.57 -25.23 -7.18
N ILE A 273 16.52 -24.02 -7.73
CA ILE A 273 16.24 -22.78 -6.99
C ILE A 273 14.73 -22.58 -6.90
N LYS A 274 14.18 -22.69 -5.70
CA LYS A 274 12.72 -22.61 -5.45
C LYS A 274 12.30 -21.35 -4.70
N GLY A 275 11.04 -20.94 -4.89
CA GLY A 275 10.42 -19.85 -4.11
C GLY A 275 10.81 -18.45 -4.56
N ILE A 276 11.44 -18.30 -5.72
CA ILE A 276 11.82 -17.02 -6.32
C ILE A 276 11.04 -16.73 -7.61
N SER A 277 11.11 -15.51 -8.04
CA SER A 277 10.57 -14.99 -9.30
C SER A 277 11.40 -13.80 -9.74
N LEU A 278 11.23 -13.27 -10.95
CA LEU A 278 11.88 -12.02 -11.38
C LEU A 278 11.68 -10.86 -10.39
N HIS A 279 10.55 -10.84 -9.69
CA HIS A 279 10.32 -9.83 -8.67
C HIS A 279 11.22 -10.00 -7.42
N SER A 280 11.81 -11.16 -7.23
CA SER A 280 12.74 -11.44 -6.12
C SER A 280 14.05 -10.65 -6.22
N TYR A 281 14.44 -10.18 -7.40
CA TYR A 281 15.54 -9.22 -7.57
C TYR A 281 15.30 -7.91 -6.81
N ARG A 282 14.04 -7.41 -6.79
CA ARG A 282 13.71 -6.21 -6.03
C ARG A 282 13.80 -6.42 -4.53
N TYR A 283 13.46 -7.63 -4.05
CA TYR A 283 13.68 -7.98 -2.65
C TYR A 283 15.17 -8.06 -2.33
N ALA A 284 15.96 -8.71 -3.20
CA ALA A 284 17.40 -8.80 -3.05
C ALA A 284 18.07 -7.42 -2.99
N TRP A 285 17.70 -6.54 -3.88
CA TRP A 285 18.20 -5.17 -3.89
C TRP A 285 17.84 -4.41 -2.61
N ALA A 286 16.57 -4.51 -2.16
CA ALA A 286 16.10 -3.84 -0.94
C ALA A 286 16.79 -4.37 0.31
N GLU A 287 17.00 -5.69 0.40
CA GLU A 287 17.71 -6.33 1.51
C GLU A 287 19.18 -5.92 1.55
N ARG A 288 19.88 -5.93 0.40
CA ARG A 288 21.27 -5.46 0.29
C ARG A 288 21.41 -3.98 0.65
N ALA A 289 20.53 -3.12 0.11
CA ALA A 289 20.53 -1.70 0.43
C ALA A 289 20.39 -1.46 1.94
N LYS A 290 19.53 -2.22 2.61
CA LYS A 290 19.37 -2.12 4.07
C LYS A 290 20.60 -2.66 4.81
N GLN A 291 21.18 -3.77 4.36
CA GLN A 291 22.35 -4.38 4.99
C GLN A 291 23.60 -3.49 4.92
N CYS A 292 23.81 -2.80 3.78
CA CYS A 292 24.95 -1.89 3.62
C CYS A 292 24.70 -0.47 4.19
N GLY A 293 23.56 -0.24 4.86
CA GLY A 293 23.26 1.06 5.45
C GLY A 293 22.86 2.13 4.43
N TYR A 294 22.47 1.73 3.21
CA TYR A 294 21.98 2.69 2.21
C TYR A 294 20.74 3.44 2.74
N PRO A 295 20.68 4.79 2.65
CA PRO A 295 19.61 5.56 3.25
C PRO A 295 18.22 5.10 2.80
N GLU A 296 17.31 4.82 3.76
CA GLU A 296 15.96 4.28 3.50
C GLU A 296 15.19 5.14 2.48
N ARG A 297 15.35 6.46 2.56
CA ARG A 297 14.73 7.41 1.62
C ARG A 297 15.17 7.16 0.18
N PHE A 298 16.48 7.04 -0.04
CA PHE A 298 17.02 6.80 -1.38
C PHE A 298 16.63 5.41 -1.89
N ALA A 299 16.65 4.40 -1.03
CA ALA A 299 16.19 3.07 -1.38
C ALA A 299 14.69 3.05 -1.74
N GLN A 300 13.87 3.82 -1.04
CA GLN A 300 12.46 3.99 -1.35
C GLN A 300 12.25 4.64 -2.71
N GLU A 301 12.98 5.70 -3.02
CA GLU A 301 12.94 6.41 -4.30
C GLU A 301 13.45 5.52 -5.45
N ALA A 302 14.59 4.84 -5.27
CA ALA A 302 15.15 3.93 -6.26
C ALA A 302 14.19 2.81 -6.64
N LEU A 303 13.47 2.25 -5.68
CA LEU A 303 12.45 1.24 -5.92
C LEU A 303 11.08 1.81 -6.29
N GLY A 304 10.85 3.11 -6.17
CA GLY A 304 9.56 3.76 -6.46
C GLY A 304 8.45 3.31 -5.51
N HIS A 305 8.76 3.14 -4.24
CA HIS A 305 7.78 2.80 -3.22
C HIS A 305 7.14 4.05 -2.63
N ASN A 306 5.80 4.16 -2.73
CA ASN A 306 5.06 5.34 -2.27
C ASN A 306 4.96 5.45 -0.74
N SER A 307 5.36 4.41 0.02
CA SER A 307 5.34 4.45 1.47
C SER A 307 6.49 3.66 2.11
N LYS A 308 6.94 4.12 3.27
CA LYS A 308 7.94 3.42 4.10
C LYS A 308 7.51 2.00 4.47
N ALA A 309 6.22 1.79 4.75
CA ALA A 309 5.68 0.47 5.10
C ALA A 309 5.85 -0.54 3.95
N VAL A 310 5.60 -0.13 2.71
CA VAL A 310 5.83 -0.97 1.54
C VAL A 310 7.31 -1.26 1.39
N HIS A 311 8.19 -0.25 1.48
CA HIS A 311 9.63 -0.46 1.37
C HIS A 311 10.16 -1.41 2.45
N ARG A 312 9.78 -1.21 3.71
CA ARG A 312 10.18 -2.08 4.83
C ARG A 312 9.72 -3.52 4.67
N ALA A 313 8.57 -3.75 4.02
CA ALA A 313 8.12 -5.11 3.70
C ALA A 313 9.06 -5.82 2.71
N TYR A 314 9.67 -5.09 1.76
CA TYR A 314 10.68 -5.65 0.85
C TYR A 314 11.99 -5.97 1.55
N ALA A 315 12.44 -5.14 2.47
CA ALA A 315 13.69 -5.33 3.22
C ALA A 315 13.49 -6.06 4.58
N LYS A 316 12.34 -6.78 4.74
CA LYS A 316 11.95 -7.38 6.03
C LYS A 316 12.94 -8.43 6.53
N LYS A 317 13.54 -9.19 5.64
CA LYS A 317 14.46 -10.30 5.98
C LYS A 317 15.91 -9.86 6.10
N ALA A 318 16.25 -8.62 5.77
CA ALA A 318 17.60 -8.12 5.94
C ALA A 318 17.99 -8.12 7.41
N GLN A 319 19.04 -8.83 7.73
CA GLN A 319 19.68 -8.80 9.05
C GLN A 319 20.69 -7.66 9.08
N VAL A 320 20.52 -6.76 10.02
CA VAL A 320 21.44 -5.62 10.22
C VAL A 320 22.06 -5.77 11.59
N THR A 321 23.36 -5.87 11.64
CA THR A 321 24.10 -5.76 12.89
C THR A 321 24.12 -4.28 13.28
N LEU A 322 23.51 -3.93 14.41
CA LEU A 322 23.51 -2.57 14.88
C LEU A 322 24.90 -2.22 15.40
N PRO A 323 25.53 -1.13 14.92
CA PRO A 323 26.79 -0.67 15.49
C PRO A 323 26.56 -0.21 16.93
N PRO A 324 27.58 -0.29 17.80
CA PRO A 324 27.47 0.17 19.17
C PRO A 324 27.17 1.67 19.21
N LEU A 325 26.29 2.09 20.13
CA LEU A 325 25.90 3.49 20.29
C LEU A 325 27.13 4.39 20.54
N GLU A 326 28.12 3.87 21.24
CA GLU A 326 29.38 4.56 21.54
C GLU A 326 30.12 5.10 20.29
N GLU A 327 30.03 4.43 19.15
CA GLU A 327 30.61 4.93 17.90
C GLU A 327 29.93 6.20 17.41
N TYR A 328 28.63 6.30 17.58
CA TYR A 328 27.86 7.49 17.21
C TYR A 328 28.08 8.63 18.20
N GLU A 329 28.18 8.33 19.48
CA GLU A 329 28.49 9.31 20.52
C GLU A 329 29.90 9.90 20.29
N LYS A 330 30.89 9.08 19.96
CA LYS A 330 32.23 9.55 19.60
C LYS A 330 32.24 10.44 18.35
N ARG A 331 31.47 10.09 17.32
CA ARG A 331 31.32 10.94 16.10
C ARG A 331 30.62 12.24 16.41
N SER A 332 29.59 12.21 17.23
CA SER A 332 28.87 13.44 17.67
C SER A 332 29.75 14.37 18.47
N SER A 333 30.59 13.84 19.36
CA SER A 333 31.53 14.64 20.15
C SER A 333 32.72 15.16 19.32
N GLN A 334 33.03 14.54 18.18
CA GLN A 334 34.08 14.97 17.25
C GLN A 334 33.60 15.95 16.18
N SER A 335 32.30 16.17 16.03
CA SER A 335 31.75 17.26 15.19
C SER A 335 32.10 18.62 15.80
N LYS A 336 33.37 19.02 15.72
CA LYS A 336 33.76 20.40 15.97
C LYS A 336 33.01 21.29 14.99
N VAL A 337 32.23 22.19 15.55
CA VAL A 337 31.75 23.38 14.84
C VAL A 337 32.98 24.03 14.18
N ILE A 338 33.11 23.90 12.87
CA ILE A 338 34.09 24.69 12.13
C ILE A 338 33.58 26.13 12.20
N PRO A 339 34.25 27.01 12.93
CA PRO A 339 33.85 28.42 12.93
C PRO A 339 33.98 28.90 11.49
N MET A 340 32.88 29.40 10.94
CA MET A 340 32.90 30.05 9.63
C MET A 340 33.87 31.21 9.69
N PRO A 341 34.90 31.30 8.83
CA PRO A 341 35.79 32.46 8.81
C PRO A 341 34.94 33.70 8.53
N LEU A 342 34.95 34.65 9.45
CA LEU A 342 34.34 35.93 9.22
C LEU A 342 35.00 36.57 8.00
N PRO A 343 34.25 37.19 7.08
CA PRO A 343 34.83 37.91 5.97
C PRO A 343 35.71 39.05 6.54
N ASN A 344 36.97 39.10 6.11
CA ASN A 344 37.91 40.13 6.46
C ASN A 344 37.32 41.49 6.10
N GLY A 345 37.03 42.33 7.11
CA GLY A 345 36.64 43.70 6.88
C GLY A 345 35.49 44.23 7.74
N ALA A 346 35.49 44.01 9.06
CA ALA A 346 34.67 44.82 9.94
C ALA A 346 35.54 45.38 11.07
N PRO A 347 35.49 46.71 11.36
CA PRO A 347 36.33 47.32 12.38
C PRO A 347 35.92 46.91 13.78
N SER A 348 36.92 46.62 14.60
CA SER A 348 36.85 46.38 16.03
C SER A 348 36.09 47.51 16.74
N VAL A 349 34.95 47.23 17.33
CA VAL A 349 34.36 48.10 18.35
C VAL A 349 34.72 47.53 19.71
N ALA A 350 35.53 48.32 20.40
CA ALA A 350 36.06 48.07 21.72
C ALA A 350 34.95 47.97 22.78
N ALA A 351 35.31 47.24 23.80
CA ALA A 351 34.57 46.97 25.01
C ALA A 351 33.92 48.22 25.63
N ALA A 352 32.66 48.09 26.01
CA ALA A 352 32.05 48.94 27.02
C ALA A 352 31.33 48.06 28.04
N THR A 353 31.74 48.26 29.22
CA THR A 353 31.47 47.77 30.55
C THR A 353 29.99 47.56 30.91
N SER A 354 29.81 46.58 31.72
CA SER A 354 28.71 46.22 32.62
C SER A 354 27.87 47.33 33.22
N ALA A 355 26.56 47.11 33.34
CA ALA A 355 25.80 47.22 34.59
C ALA A 355 24.39 46.66 34.46
N PRO A 356 23.81 46.16 35.57
CA PRO A 356 22.58 45.38 35.53
C PRO A 356 21.35 46.24 35.85
N ILE A 357 20.16 45.60 35.92
CA ILE A 357 18.93 46.03 36.61
C ILE A 357 17.71 46.16 35.69
N GLY A 358 16.70 45.45 36.10
CA GLY A 358 15.35 45.96 36.07
C GLY A 358 14.31 45.01 35.47
N GLU A 359 13.64 44.31 36.40
CA GLU A 359 12.28 43.78 36.20
C GLU A 359 11.33 44.84 35.66
N ARG A 360 10.45 44.49 34.79
CA ARG A 360 8.99 44.64 34.96
C ARG A 360 8.18 44.52 33.66
N GLN A 361 7.20 43.72 33.81
CA GLN A 361 5.77 43.88 33.52
C GLN A 361 5.25 43.58 32.14
N GLN A 362 4.36 42.64 32.25
CA GLN A 362 3.25 42.25 31.36
C GLN A 362 2.52 43.44 30.71
N THR A 363 2.15 43.30 29.45
CA THR A 363 0.81 43.69 28.97
C THR A 363 0.46 42.96 27.69
N ALA A 364 -0.61 42.21 27.81
CA ALA A 364 -1.79 42.06 26.95
C ALA A 364 -1.73 42.20 25.43
N LYS A 365 -2.35 41.20 24.81
CA LYS A 365 -2.90 41.15 23.46
C LYS A 365 -3.70 42.38 23.02
N PRO A 366 -3.87 42.63 21.72
CA PRO A 366 -5.19 42.27 21.19
C PRO A 366 -5.18 41.46 19.89
N ALA A 367 -6.35 40.79 19.72
CA ALA A 367 -6.79 40.07 18.57
C ALA A 367 -7.29 41.03 17.47
N ALA A 368 -7.38 40.50 16.26
CA ALA A 368 -8.44 40.62 15.27
C ALA A 368 -7.97 40.80 13.84
N SER A 369 -8.43 39.92 13.07
CA SER A 369 -9.18 39.96 11.78
C SER A 369 -8.47 40.42 10.51
N ALA A 370 -8.30 39.53 9.58
CA ALA A 370 -9.11 39.38 8.37
C ALA A 370 -8.83 38.00 7.79
#